data_b29731e6c0dbeb07e752abf454d17aed
#
_entry.id   b29731e6c0dbeb07e752abf454d17aed
#
_cell.length_a   1.000
_cell.length_b   1.000
_cell.length_c   1.000
_cell.angle_alpha   90.00
_cell.angle_beta   90.00
_cell.angle_gamma   90.00
#
_symmetry.space_group_name_H-M   'P 1'
#
loop_
_entity.id
_entity.type
_entity.pdbx_description
1 polymer ?
#
loop_
_entity_poly.entity_id
_entity_poly.type
_entity_poly.pdbx_seq_one_letter_code
_entity_poly.pdbx_strand_id
1 'polypeptide(L)'
;MQLNNKDCFQFGPLDQGWWPDGLYTAPTDEALAYDIEKTKDWGFNMIRKHIKVEPARWYTHCDRLGILVWQDMPSGDRNPQWQMRQYFNGTEMKRSAESEGYYRKEWKEIIDCLYSYPCIGTWVPFNEAWGQFKTVEIAEWTKQYDPSRLVNPASGGNHYTCGDMLDLHNYPGPEMYLYDAQRATVLGEYGGIGLVLKEHLWEPNRNWGYVQFSTSKEAVSYTHLRA
;
A
#
# COMPACT_ATOMS: atom_id res chain seq x y z
N MET A 1 0.63 -1.09 -17.21
CA MET A 1 -0.53 -1.88 -16.74
C MET A 1 -1.74 -1.56 -17.57
N GLN A 2 -2.72 -2.47 -17.68
CA GLN A 2 -3.93 -2.26 -18.46
C GLN A 2 -5.16 -2.57 -17.62
N LEU A 3 -6.23 -1.81 -17.82
CA LEU A 3 -7.56 -2.06 -17.28
C LEU A 3 -8.51 -2.25 -18.45
N ASN A 4 -9.14 -3.43 -18.55
CA ASN A 4 -10.05 -3.75 -19.67
C ASN A 4 -9.38 -3.53 -21.05
N ASN A 5 -8.15 -3.98 -21.22
CA ASN A 5 -7.31 -3.85 -22.42
C ASN A 5 -7.01 -2.40 -22.84
N LYS A 6 -7.12 -1.45 -21.94
CA LYS A 6 -6.70 -0.06 -22.14
C LYS A 6 -5.58 0.29 -21.19
N ASP A 7 -4.60 1.02 -21.66
CA ASP A 7 -3.51 1.49 -20.81
C ASP A 7 -4.05 2.32 -19.64
N CYS A 8 -3.60 1.95 -18.45
CA CYS A 8 -4.01 2.61 -17.21
C CYS A 8 -2.77 2.94 -16.39
N PHE A 9 -2.43 4.21 -16.34
CA PHE A 9 -1.44 4.71 -15.39
C PHE A 9 -2.10 4.82 -14.04
N GLN A 10 -1.62 4.06 -13.08
CA GLN A 10 -2.17 4.05 -11.72
C GLN A 10 -1.41 5.07 -10.88
N PHE A 11 -2.15 6.03 -10.33
CA PHE A 11 -1.61 7.10 -9.52
C PHE A 11 -2.57 7.43 -8.38
N GLY A 12 -2.06 7.36 -7.14
CA GLY A 12 -2.90 7.56 -5.96
C GLY A 12 -2.13 7.62 -4.65
N PRO A 13 -2.81 7.96 -3.56
CA PRO A 13 -2.21 8.04 -2.24
C PRO A 13 -2.05 6.66 -1.59
N LEU A 14 -1.11 6.60 -0.64
CA LEU A 14 -1.07 5.60 0.41
C LEU A 14 -2.06 6.00 1.49
N ASP A 15 -2.96 5.09 1.87
CA ASP A 15 -3.99 5.32 2.87
C ASP A 15 -3.88 4.30 4.02
N GLN A 16 -3.62 4.81 5.21
CA GLN A 16 -3.53 4.01 6.44
C GLN A 16 -4.86 3.92 7.20
N GLY A 17 -5.79 4.84 6.96
CA GLY A 17 -7.14 4.80 7.51
C GLY A 17 -7.22 4.93 9.03
N TRP A 18 -6.50 5.87 9.63
CA TRP A 18 -6.55 6.18 11.04
C TRP A 18 -7.45 7.39 11.32
N TRP A 19 -8.18 7.32 12.43
CA TRP A 19 -9.18 8.33 12.82
C TRP A 19 -8.91 8.85 14.23
N PRO A 20 -9.05 10.18 14.48
CA PRO A 20 -8.75 10.78 15.79
C PRO A 20 -9.58 10.21 16.94
N ASP A 21 -10.84 9.91 16.69
CA ASP A 21 -11.82 9.46 17.67
C ASP A 21 -12.09 7.94 17.60
N GLY A 22 -11.99 7.36 16.43
CA GLY A 22 -12.23 5.93 16.19
C GLY A 22 -10.96 5.07 16.07
N LEU A 23 -9.78 5.67 16.09
CA LEU A 23 -8.48 5.05 15.86
C LEU A 23 -8.47 4.24 14.56
N TYR A 24 -8.72 2.96 14.61
CA TYR A 24 -8.71 2.05 13.48
C TYR A 24 -10.07 1.95 12.75
N THR A 25 -11.09 2.63 13.26
CA THR A 25 -12.46 2.58 12.76
C THR A 25 -12.96 3.97 12.41
N ALA A 26 -13.50 4.15 11.21
CA ALA A 26 -14.12 5.41 10.80
C ALA A 26 -15.36 5.72 11.67
N PRO A 27 -15.57 6.97 12.06
CA PRO A 27 -16.69 7.35 12.95
C PRO A 27 -18.06 7.22 12.30
N THR A 28 -18.15 7.43 10.98
CA THR A 28 -19.40 7.32 10.21
C THR A 28 -19.15 6.73 8.82
N ASP A 29 -20.20 6.41 8.10
CA ASP A 29 -20.08 5.92 6.72
C ASP A 29 -19.64 7.04 5.75
N GLU A 30 -20.09 8.26 6.01
CA GLU A 30 -19.66 9.45 5.26
C GLU A 30 -18.16 9.72 5.46
N ALA A 31 -17.66 9.57 6.68
CA ALA A 31 -16.24 9.67 6.95
C ALA A 31 -15.47 8.58 6.20
N LEU A 32 -15.99 7.36 6.19
CA LEU A 32 -15.39 6.24 5.48
C LEU A 32 -15.30 6.49 3.97
N ALA A 33 -16.31 7.13 3.37
CA ALA A 33 -16.32 7.50 1.96
C ALA A 33 -15.46 8.73 1.63
N TYR A 34 -15.26 9.62 2.60
CA TYR A 34 -14.65 10.94 2.40
C TYR A 34 -13.24 10.87 1.78
N ASP A 35 -12.37 9.99 2.26
CA ASP A 35 -11.00 9.87 1.74
C ASP A 35 -11.00 9.38 0.29
N ILE A 36 -11.95 8.50 -0.07
CA ILE A 36 -12.10 7.99 -1.43
C ILE A 36 -12.60 9.11 -2.36
N GLU A 37 -13.60 9.88 -1.91
CA GLU A 37 -14.13 11.03 -2.65
C GLU A 37 -13.04 12.08 -2.88
N LYS A 38 -12.28 12.43 -1.83
CA LYS A 38 -11.17 13.39 -1.95
C LYS A 38 -10.06 12.89 -2.85
N THR A 39 -9.73 11.61 -2.79
CA THR A 39 -8.76 11.00 -3.71
C THR A 39 -9.20 11.22 -5.16
N LYS A 40 -10.46 10.97 -5.46
CA LYS A 40 -11.01 11.18 -6.80
C LYS A 40 -11.06 12.65 -7.20
N ASP A 41 -11.52 13.53 -6.30
CA ASP A 41 -11.61 14.98 -6.52
C ASP A 41 -10.25 15.59 -6.89
N TRP A 42 -9.16 15.06 -6.33
CA TRP A 42 -7.79 15.50 -6.64
C TRP A 42 -7.20 14.88 -7.90
N GLY A 43 -7.98 14.08 -8.62
CA GLY A 43 -7.58 13.50 -9.89
C GLY A 43 -6.80 12.19 -9.81
N PHE A 44 -6.71 11.59 -8.65
CA PHE A 44 -6.16 10.25 -8.50
C PHE A 44 -7.16 9.18 -8.97
N ASN A 45 -6.65 8.01 -9.34
CA ASN A 45 -7.47 6.91 -9.83
C ASN A 45 -7.31 5.61 -9.04
N MET A 46 -6.47 5.62 -8.01
CA MET A 46 -6.24 4.46 -7.14
C MET A 46 -5.95 4.89 -5.70
N ILE A 47 -6.08 3.93 -4.80
CA ILE A 47 -5.63 4.02 -3.40
C ILE A 47 -4.86 2.74 -3.09
N ARG A 48 -3.69 2.85 -2.46
CA ARG A 48 -3.08 1.71 -1.80
C ARG A 48 -3.55 1.68 -0.35
N LYS A 49 -4.34 0.65 0.01
CA LYS A 49 -4.75 0.42 1.39
C LYS A 49 -3.61 -0.28 2.13
N HIS A 50 -2.86 0.54 2.87
CA HIS A 50 -1.59 0.17 3.47
C HIS A 50 -1.79 -0.61 4.77
N ILE A 51 -1.32 -1.86 4.75
CA ILE A 51 -1.29 -2.80 5.90
C ILE A 51 -2.58 -2.82 6.76
N LYS A 52 -3.71 -2.60 6.12
CA LYS A 52 -5.03 -2.57 6.76
C LYS A 52 -6.09 -3.20 5.86
N VAL A 53 -7.06 -3.88 6.48
CA VAL A 53 -8.30 -4.31 5.84
C VAL A 53 -9.43 -3.42 6.36
N GLU A 54 -10.20 -2.84 5.45
CA GLU A 54 -11.33 -1.98 5.78
C GLU A 54 -12.65 -2.79 5.87
N PRO A 55 -13.69 -2.23 6.48
CA PRO A 55 -15.04 -2.79 6.37
C PRO A 55 -15.51 -2.88 4.91
N ALA A 56 -16.32 -3.87 4.60
CA ALA A 56 -16.87 -4.12 3.26
C ALA A 56 -17.44 -2.87 2.56
N ARG A 57 -18.04 -1.94 3.34
CA ARG A 57 -18.59 -0.68 2.84
C ARG A 57 -17.54 0.21 2.17
N TRP A 58 -16.31 0.23 2.67
CA TRP A 58 -15.23 1.01 2.06
C TRP A 58 -14.95 0.55 0.62
N TYR A 59 -14.87 -0.75 0.39
CA TYR A 59 -14.67 -1.30 -0.96
C TYR A 59 -15.90 -1.04 -1.86
N THR A 60 -17.11 -1.08 -1.28
CA THR A 60 -18.32 -0.69 -2.01
C THR A 60 -18.27 0.77 -2.47
N HIS A 61 -17.75 1.69 -1.65
CA HIS A 61 -17.53 3.08 -2.05
C HIS A 61 -16.45 3.18 -3.15
N CYS A 62 -15.36 2.44 -3.07
CA CYS A 62 -14.36 2.38 -4.14
C CYS A 62 -14.96 1.89 -5.47
N ASP A 63 -15.76 0.82 -5.44
CA ASP A 63 -16.45 0.31 -6.63
C ASP A 63 -17.38 1.35 -7.24
N ARG A 64 -18.19 2.00 -6.42
CA ARG A 64 -19.15 3.04 -6.87
C ARG A 64 -18.48 4.26 -7.46
N LEU A 65 -17.38 4.69 -6.88
CA LEU A 65 -16.62 5.87 -7.30
C LEU A 65 -15.61 5.56 -8.40
N GLY A 66 -15.33 4.30 -8.68
CA GLY A 66 -14.38 3.87 -9.71
C GLY A 66 -12.93 4.18 -9.33
N ILE A 67 -12.56 3.93 -8.09
CA ILE A 67 -11.19 4.03 -7.57
C ILE A 67 -10.61 2.62 -7.48
N LEU A 68 -9.45 2.40 -8.10
CA LEU A 68 -8.71 1.14 -7.98
C LEU A 68 -8.08 1.01 -6.59
N VAL A 69 -7.97 -0.22 -6.12
CA VAL A 69 -7.38 -0.52 -4.81
C VAL A 69 -6.20 -1.47 -4.97
N TRP A 70 -5.08 -1.13 -4.35
CA TRP A 70 -4.03 -2.07 -3.99
C TRP A 70 -4.25 -2.46 -2.55
N GLN A 71 -4.52 -3.74 -2.31
CA GLN A 71 -4.85 -4.24 -0.98
C GLN A 71 -3.65 -4.96 -0.37
N ASP A 72 -3.13 -4.38 0.70
CA ASP A 72 -2.07 -5.01 1.48
C ASP A 72 -2.61 -6.07 2.44
N MET A 73 -1.81 -7.11 2.65
CA MET A 73 -1.89 -7.96 3.83
C MET A 73 -1.26 -7.21 5.01
N PRO A 74 -1.90 -7.13 6.18
CA PRO A 74 -1.24 -6.74 7.43
C PRO A 74 -0.18 -7.79 7.82
N SER A 75 0.97 -7.74 7.16
CA SER A 75 1.96 -8.82 7.11
C SER A 75 2.86 -8.94 8.35
N GLY A 76 2.63 -8.14 9.39
CA GLY A 76 3.41 -8.18 10.62
C GLY A 76 3.48 -9.55 11.28
N ASP A 77 4.25 -9.63 12.35
CA ASP A 77 4.34 -10.75 13.26
C ASP A 77 4.41 -10.21 14.68
N ARG A 78 4.36 -11.08 15.70
CA ARG A 78 4.42 -10.67 17.11
C ARG A 78 5.60 -9.76 17.44
N ASN A 79 6.76 -10.03 16.84
CA ASN A 79 7.96 -9.21 16.94
C ASN A 79 8.64 -9.13 15.56
N PRO A 80 8.02 -8.43 14.59
CA PRO A 80 8.58 -8.39 13.26
C PRO A 80 9.92 -7.65 13.31
N GLN A 81 10.96 -8.33 12.86
CA GLN A 81 12.27 -7.72 12.68
C GLN A 81 12.33 -7.14 11.28
N TRP A 82 12.71 -5.86 11.18
CA TRP A 82 13.03 -5.30 9.87
C TRP A 82 14.29 -5.96 9.34
N GLN A 83 14.17 -6.57 8.15
CA GLN A 83 15.31 -7.15 7.44
C GLN A 83 15.84 -6.14 6.44
N MET A 84 17.18 -6.07 6.29
CA MET A 84 17.76 -5.17 5.30
C MET A 84 17.23 -5.50 3.92
N ARG A 85 16.71 -4.48 3.23
CA ARG A 85 16.23 -4.60 1.85
C ARG A 85 17.41 -4.89 0.92
N GLN A 86 17.26 -5.92 0.11
CA GLN A 86 18.26 -6.30 -0.90
C GLN A 86 17.55 -6.62 -2.22
N TYR A 87 18.27 -6.44 -3.30
CA TYR A 87 17.73 -6.68 -4.64
C TYR A 87 18.05 -8.10 -5.08
N PHE A 88 17.00 -8.89 -5.35
CA PHE A 88 17.06 -10.25 -5.90
C PHE A 88 17.75 -11.31 -5.03
N ASN A 89 18.19 -10.97 -3.84
CA ASN A 89 18.91 -11.87 -2.95
C ASN A 89 18.78 -11.47 -1.47
N GLY A 90 17.63 -10.92 -1.12
CA GLY A 90 17.36 -10.44 0.23
C GLY A 90 17.22 -11.55 1.26
N THR A 91 17.41 -11.17 2.50
CA THR A 91 17.12 -12.02 3.64
C THR A 91 15.65 -11.95 3.99
N GLU A 92 15.09 -13.04 4.42
CA GLU A 92 13.70 -13.14 4.85
C GLU A 92 13.60 -13.52 6.32
N MET A 93 12.52 -13.11 6.95
CA MET A 93 12.22 -13.51 8.31
C MET A 93 11.94 -15.01 8.38
N LYS A 94 12.39 -15.66 9.45
CA LYS A 94 11.99 -17.02 9.79
C LYS A 94 10.81 -16.97 10.75
N ARG A 95 9.63 -17.24 10.25
CA ARG A 95 8.44 -17.38 11.10
C ARG A 95 8.40 -18.75 11.75
N SER A 96 7.79 -18.83 12.93
CA SER A 96 7.39 -20.13 13.49
C SER A 96 6.29 -20.76 12.61
N ALA A 97 6.14 -22.08 12.69
CA ALA A 97 5.07 -22.77 11.97
C ALA A 97 3.67 -22.25 12.33
N GLU A 98 3.50 -21.86 13.59
CA GLU A 98 2.25 -21.26 14.08
C GLU A 98 2.01 -19.88 13.43
N SER A 99 3.00 -18.98 13.44
CA SER A 99 2.90 -17.65 12.83
C SER A 99 2.68 -17.74 11.31
N GLU A 100 3.38 -18.65 10.63
CA GLU A 100 3.15 -18.90 9.20
C GLU A 100 1.72 -19.43 8.96
N GLY A 101 1.24 -20.32 9.80
CA GLY A 101 -0.13 -20.86 9.72
C GLY A 101 -1.19 -19.76 9.86
N TYR A 102 -1.02 -18.85 10.80
CA TYR A 102 -1.92 -17.69 10.95
C TYR A 102 -1.86 -16.77 9.73
N TYR A 103 -0.68 -16.42 9.27
CA TYR A 103 -0.53 -15.57 8.10
C TYR A 103 -1.27 -16.15 6.88
N ARG A 104 -1.04 -17.44 6.56
CA ARG A 104 -1.66 -18.09 5.40
C ARG A 104 -3.18 -18.15 5.51
N LYS A 105 -3.67 -18.45 6.72
CA LYS A 105 -5.10 -18.48 6.99
C LYS A 105 -5.72 -17.11 6.79
N GLU A 106 -5.18 -16.09 7.43
CA GLU A 106 -5.70 -14.72 7.37
C GLU A 106 -5.61 -14.15 5.94
N TRP A 107 -4.50 -14.37 5.24
CA TRP A 107 -4.37 -13.90 3.86
C TRP A 107 -5.40 -14.54 2.93
N LYS A 108 -5.63 -15.82 3.08
CA LYS A 108 -6.70 -16.52 2.35
C LYS A 108 -8.08 -15.94 2.68
N GLU A 109 -8.38 -15.74 3.96
CA GLU A 109 -9.67 -15.20 4.41
C GLU A 109 -9.89 -13.77 3.91
N ILE A 110 -8.85 -12.93 3.87
CA ILE A 110 -8.92 -11.58 3.28
C ILE A 110 -9.29 -11.66 1.79
N ILE A 111 -8.60 -12.50 1.02
CA ILE A 111 -8.91 -12.68 -0.40
C ILE A 111 -10.34 -13.20 -0.58
N ASP A 112 -10.75 -14.21 0.16
CA ASP A 112 -12.12 -14.76 0.10
C ASP A 112 -13.19 -13.70 0.38
N CYS A 113 -12.98 -12.90 1.42
CA CYS A 113 -13.93 -11.84 1.80
C CYS A 113 -14.01 -10.70 0.78
N LEU A 114 -12.89 -10.40 0.12
CA LEU A 114 -12.77 -9.24 -0.75
C LEU A 114 -12.80 -9.57 -2.25
N TYR A 115 -12.84 -10.86 -2.59
CA TYR A 115 -12.79 -11.34 -3.99
C TYR A 115 -13.83 -10.70 -4.90
N SER A 116 -15.04 -10.44 -4.38
CA SER A 116 -16.17 -9.92 -5.16
C SER A 116 -16.09 -8.41 -5.44
N TYR A 117 -15.07 -7.69 -4.92
CA TYR A 117 -14.92 -6.25 -5.15
C TYR A 117 -14.04 -5.97 -6.38
N PRO A 118 -14.62 -5.51 -7.51
CA PRO A 118 -13.86 -5.25 -8.73
C PRO A 118 -12.87 -4.08 -8.63
N CYS A 119 -13.01 -3.20 -7.63
CA CYS A 119 -12.05 -2.13 -7.39
C CYS A 119 -10.65 -2.66 -7.03
N ILE A 120 -10.54 -3.83 -6.41
CA ILE A 120 -9.24 -4.39 -6.07
C ILE A 120 -8.55 -4.88 -7.34
N GLY A 121 -7.50 -4.17 -7.72
CA GLY A 121 -6.69 -4.49 -8.91
C GLY A 121 -5.40 -5.25 -8.59
N THR A 122 -4.92 -5.13 -7.36
CA THR A 122 -3.62 -5.68 -6.95
C THR A 122 -3.66 -6.19 -5.51
N TRP A 123 -3.15 -7.40 -5.31
CA TRP A 123 -2.85 -7.97 -4.01
C TRP A 123 -1.41 -7.71 -3.61
N VAL A 124 -1.18 -7.28 -2.37
CA VAL A 124 0.15 -6.94 -1.84
C VAL A 124 0.44 -7.76 -0.58
N PRO A 125 1.05 -8.95 -0.71
CA PRO A 125 1.34 -9.83 0.44
C PRO A 125 2.25 -9.23 1.49
N PHE A 126 3.24 -8.41 1.09
CA PHE A 126 4.23 -7.84 2.01
C PHE A 126 4.48 -6.36 1.75
N ASN A 127 4.66 -5.62 2.84
CA ASN A 127 5.11 -4.24 2.82
C ASN A 127 6.55 -4.14 3.36
N GLU A 128 7.43 -3.59 2.55
CA GLU A 128 8.85 -3.48 2.84
C GLU A 128 9.45 -4.85 3.25
N ALA A 129 10.32 -4.90 4.22
CA ALA A 129 10.86 -6.17 4.72
C ALA A 129 10.26 -6.60 6.07
N TRP A 130 9.22 -5.90 6.51
CA TRP A 130 8.57 -6.15 7.80
C TRP A 130 7.75 -7.46 7.77
N GLY A 131 8.28 -8.48 8.42
CA GLY A 131 7.63 -9.78 8.47
C GLY A 131 7.63 -10.56 7.16
N GLN A 132 8.39 -10.13 6.16
CA GLN A 132 8.52 -10.79 4.86
C GLN A 132 9.17 -12.16 5.00
N PHE A 133 8.53 -13.20 4.45
CA PHE A 133 8.99 -14.57 4.50
C PHE A 133 8.46 -15.36 3.29
N LYS A 134 9.23 -16.31 2.80
CA LYS A 134 8.85 -17.19 1.67
C LYS A 134 8.16 -16.43 0.53
N THR A 135 8.68 -15.27 0.17
CA THR A 135 8.03 -14.31 -0.72
C THR A 135 7.61 -14.93 -2.04
N VAL A 136 8.49 -15.69 -2.66
CA VAL A 136 8.20 -16.36 -3.95
C VAL A 136 6.99 -17.29 -3.80
N GLU A 137 7.02 -18.17 -2.81
CA GLU A 137 5.95 -19.14 -2.56
C GLU A 137 4.59 -18.45 -2.29
N ILE A 138 4.60 -17.39 -1.46
CA ILE A 138 3.39 -16.64 -1.12
C ILE A 138 2.85 -15.88 -2.34
N ALA A 139 3.72 -15.24 -3.12
CA ALA A 139 3.31 -14.51 -4.32
C ALA A 139 2.73 -15.45 -5.38
N GLU A 140 3.37 -16.57 -5.63
CA GLU A 140 2.90 -17.60 -6.57
C GLU A 140 1.57 -18.20 -6.12
N TRP A 141 1.44 -18.54 -4.83
CA TRP A 141 0.19 -19.00 -4.27
C TRP A 141 -0.92 -17.96 -4.43
N THR A 142 -0.65 -16.69 -4.13
CA THR A 142 -1.62 -15.58 -4.29
C THR A 142 -2.10 -15.49 -5.74
N LYS A 143 -1.16 -15.54 -6.69
CA LYS A 143 -1.47 -15.48 -8.12
C LYS A 143 -2.27 -16.68 -8.62
N GLN A 144 -2.00 -17.87 -8.10
CA GLN A 144 -2.76 -19.08 -8.42
C GLN A 144 -4.14 -19.05 -7.79
N TYR A 145 -4.26 -18.53 -6.57
CA TYR A 145 -5.52 -18.46 -5.84
C TYR A 145 -6.48 -17.42 -6.45
N ASP A 146 -5.97 -16.27 -6.86
CA ASP A 146 -6.71 -15.26 -7.62
C ASP A 146 -5.94 -14.82 -8.87
N PRO A 147 -6.09 -15.55 -10.00
CA PRO A 147 -5.40 -15.21 -11.24
C PRO A 147 -5.95 -13.97 -11.94
N SER A 148 -7.08 -13.43 -11.47
CA SER A 148 -7.75 -12.29 -12.10
C SER A 148 -7.11 -10.94 -11.76
N ARG A 149 -6.28 -10.89 -10.72
CA ARG A 149 -5.65 -9.68 -10.20
C ARG A 149 -4.14 -9.73 -10.30
N LEU A 150 -3.52 -8.55 -10.25
CA LEU A 150 -2.07 -8.42 -10.17
C LEU A 150 -1.58 -8.78 -8.76
N VAL A 151 -0.33 -9.20 -8.68
CA VAL A 151 0.37 -9.44 -7.41
C VAL A 151 1.63 -8.59 -7.36
N ASN A 152 1.68 -7.69 -6.37
CA ASN A 152 2.87 -6.97 -5.96
C ASN A 152 3.51 -7.75 -4.79
N PRO A 153 4.55 -8.53 -5.03
CA PRO A 153 4.99 -9.55 -4.07
C PRO A 153 5.52 -8.99 -2.76
N ALA A 154 6.21 -7.83 -2.84
CA ALA A 154 6.75 -7.13 -1.68
C ALA A 154 6.96 -5.66 -2.04
N SER A 155 6.01 -4.82 -1.69
CA SER A 155 6.08 -3.38 -1.94
C SER A 155 7.25 -2.77 -1.17
N GLY A 156 8.26 -2.26 -1.89
CA GLY A 156 9.48 -1.69 -1.30
C GLY A 156 10.33 -2.62 -0.45
N GLY A 157 10.06 -3.92 -0.46
CA GLY A 157 10.74 -4.91 0.35
C GLY A 157 11.99 -5.51 -0.30
N ASN A 158 12.37 -6.71 0.15
CA ASN A 158 13.36 -7.51 -0.52
C ASN A 158 12.76 -8.02 -1.85
N HIS A 159 13.44 -7.75 -2.95
CA HIS A 159 12.92 -8.04 -4.28
C HIS A 159 13.32 -9.43 -4.74
N TYR A 160 12.34 -10.20 -5.18
CA TYR A 160 12.51 -11.52 -5.79
C TYR A 160 11.91 -11.54 -7.18
N THR A 161 12.35 -12.49 -8.01
CA THR A 161 11.84 -12.65 -9.38
C THR A 161 10.51 -13.41 -9.34
N CYS A 162 9.45 -12.74 -8.88
CA CYS A 162 8.09 -13.27 -8.78
C CYS A 162 7.08 -12.13 -8.84
N GLY A 163 5.79 -12.47 -8.99
CA GLY A 163 4.71 -11.49 -9.10
C GLY A 163 4.71 -10.71 -10.41
N ASP A 164 3.85 -9.71 -10.50
CA ASP A 164 3.59 -8.95 -11.73
C ASP A 164 4.36 -7.62 -11.80
N MET A 165 4.98 -7.18 -10.69
CA MET A 165 5.67 -5.90 -10.63
C MET A 165 6.90 -5.93 -9.72
N LEU A 166 7.80 -4.99 -9.96
CA LEU A 166 8.91 -4.61 -9.09
C LEU A 166 8.55 -3.26 -8.49
N ASP A 167 8.36 -3.22 -7.17
CA ASP A 167 7.89 -2.04 -6.48
C ASP A 167 8.98 -1.43 -5.59
N LEU A 168 9.30 -0.18 -5.86
CA LEU A 168 10.33 0.59 -5.17
C LEU A 168 9.70 1.57 -4.19
N HIS A 169 10.37 1.80 -3.06
CA HIS A 169 10.08 2.89 -2.15
C HIS A 169 11.27 3.83 -2.09
N ASN A 170 11.05 5.12 -2.29
CA ASN A 170 12.09 6.13 -2.19
C ASN A 170 11.59 7.40 -1.53
N TYR A 171 12.20 7.75 -0.43
CA TYR A 171 11.83 8.94 0.35
C TYR A 171 12.98 9.93 0.47
N PRO A 172 12.67 11.24 0.49
CA PRO A 172 11.35 11.85 0.35
C PRO A 172 10.90 12.06 -1.10
N GLY A 173 11.81 12.05 -2.06
CA GLY A 173 11.51 12.36 -3.46
C GLY A 173 11.30 11.11 -4.33
N PRO A 174 10.56 11.25 -5.43
CA PRO A 174 10.40 10.16 -6.38
C PRO A 174 11.72 9.88 -7.12
N GLU A 175 12.18 8.63 -7.07
CA GLU A 175 13.35 8.16 -7.79
C GLU A 175 13.19 6.69 -8.18
N MET A 176 13.50 6.37 -9.42
CA MET A 176 13.50 5.01 -9.94
C MET A 176 14.93 4.57 -10.14
N TYR A 177 15.47 3.85 -9.18
CA TYR A 177 16.88 3.43 -9.15
C TYR A 177 17.11 1.98 -9.59
N LEU A 178 16.04 1.25 -9.88
CA LEU A 178 16.10 -0.14 -10.35
C LEU A 178 14.94 -0.39 -11.33
N TYR A 179 15.19 -1.19 -12.35
CA TYR A 179 14.22 -1.55 -13.37
C TYR A 179 14.22 -3.04 -13.62
N ASP A 180 13.05 -3.59 -13.89
CA ASP A 180 12.86 -4.98 -14.31
C ASP A 180 12.50 -5.03 -15.80
N ALA A 181 13.13 -5.94 -16.55
CA ALA A 181 12.90 -6.06 -17.99
C ALA A 181 11.60 -6.84 -18.33
N GLN A 182 11.04 -7.57 -17.37
CA GLN A 182 9.91 -8.48 -17.60
C GLN A 182 8.63 -8.05 -16.88
N ARG A 183 8.78 -7.26 -15.79
CA ARG A 183 7.67 -6.81 -14.95
C ARG A 183 7.50 -5.30 -15.00
N ALA A 184 6.31 -4.83 -14.69
CA ALA A 184 6.11 -3.40 -14.48
C ALA A 184 6.97 -2.94 -13.30
N THR A 185 7.80 -1.90 -13.51
CA THR A 185 8.47 -1.22 -12.42
C THR A 185 7.60 -0.08 -11.94
N VAL A 186 7.36 -0.03 -10.64
CA VAL A 186 6.49 0.97 -10.00
C VAL A 186 7.21 1.62 -8.84
N LEU A 187 6.82 2.83 -8.51
CA LEU A 187 7.23 3.54 -7.30
C LEU A 187 6.02 3.55 -6.36
N GLY A 188 5.97 2.55 -5.46
CA GLY A 188 4.82 2.30 -4.60
C GLY A 188 4.71 3.30 -3.45
N GLU A 189 5.85 3.86 -3.03
CA GLU A 189 5.84 4.89 -1.99
C GLU A 189 6.91 5.95 -2.22
N TYR A 190 6.52 7.21 -2.06
CA TYR A 190 7.41 8.37 -2.00
C TYR A 190 6.71 9.55 -1.32
N GLY A 191 7.40 10.65 -1.07
CA GLY A 191 6.83 11.85 -0.46
C GLY A 191 6.95 11.83 1.07
N GLY A 192 5.84 11.73 1.78
CA GLY A 192 5.81 11.75 3.24
C GLY A 192 6.30 13.07 3.81
N ILE A 193 5.86 14.19 3.20
CA ILE A 193 6.21 15.54 3.66
C ILE A 193 5.39 15.92 4.89
N GLY A 194 6.05 16.54 5.87
CA GLY A 194 5.45 17.09 7.08
C GLY A 194 5.17 18.59 6.94
N LEU A 195 3.94 18.97 7.19
CA LEU A 195 3.53 20.37 7.36
C LEU A 195 2.61 20.45 8.57
N VAL A 196 3.05 21.19 9.59
CA VAL A 196 2.28 21.35 10.82
C VAL A 196 1.18 22.39 10.63
N LEU A 197 -0.08 21.94 10.73
CA LEU A 197 -1.26 22.80 10.81
C LEU A 197 -1.85 22.66 12.20
N LYS A 198 -1.77 23.74 13.01
CA LYS A 198 -2.07 23.69 14.45
C LYS A 198 -3.46 23.15 14.79
N GLU A 199 -4.44 23.44 13.93
CA GLU A 199 -5.83 22.99 14.11
C GLU A 199 -6.07 21.53 13.68
N HIS A 200 -5.05 20.85 13.14
CA HIS A 200 -5.15 19.50 12.58
C HIS A 200 -4.10 18.53 13.16
N LEU A 201 -3.71 18.73 14.40
CA LEU A 201 -2.73 17.89 15.07
C LEU A 201 -3.40 16.89 16.01
N TRP A 202 -3.05 15.63 15.89
CA TRP A 202 -3.39 14.61 16.90
C TRP A 202 -2.63 14.83 18.20
N GLU A 203 -1.33 15.07 18.07
CA GLU A 203 -0.42 15.32 19.17
C GLU A 203 0.34 16.64 18.92
N PRO A 204 0.05 17.69 19.68
CA PRO A 204 0.62 19.02 19.45
C PRO A 204 2.14 19.08 19.50
N ASN A 205 2.77 18.17 20.27
CA ASN A 205 4.21 18.17 20.52
C ASN A 205 4.98 17.15 19.67
N ARG A 206 4.30 16.38 18.83
CA ARG A 206 4.92 15.34 18.00
C ARG A 206 4.41 15.43 16.58
N ASN A 207 5.29 15.81 15.68
CA ASN A 207 5.06 15.87 14.26
C ASN A 207 6.13 15.08 13.55
N TRP A 208 5.77 14.51 12.43
CA TRP A 208 6.65 13.65 11.68
C TRP A 208 6.51 13.89 10.17
N GLY A 209 7.59 13.69 9.46
CA GLY A 209 7.68 13.67 8.02
C GLY A 209 9.13 13.40 7.60
N TYR A 210 9.34 12.76 6.48
CA TYR A 210 10.69 12.54 5.92
C TYR A 210 11.39 13.86 5.60
N VAL A 211 10.61 14.87 5.21
CA VAL A 211 11.03 16.27 5.11
C VAL A 211 9.94 17.15 5.72
N GLN A 212 10.33 18.21 6.40
CA GLN A 212 9.38 19.09 7.08
C GLN A 212 9.45 20.50 6.52
N PHE A 213 8.29 21.12 6.39
CA PHE A 213 8.14 22.49 5.94
C PHE A 213 7.44 23.35 6.99
N SER A 214 7.79 24.63 7.02
CA SER A 214 7.20 25.60 7.95
C SER A 214 5.98 26.29 7.36
N THR A 215 5.83 26.30 6.04
CA THR A 215 4.76 27.00 5.33
C THR A 215 4.15 26.12 4.23
N SER A 216 2.87 26.32 3.97
CA SER A 216 2.17 25.66 2.86
C SER A 216 2.82 25.98 1.50
N LYS A 217 3.35 27.20 1.33
CA LYS A 217 4.03 27.60 0.10
C LYS A 217 5.27 26.75 -0.19
N GLU A 218 6.09 26.51 0.83
CA GLU A 218 7.28 25.65 0.71
C GLU A 218 6.89 24.20 0.40
N ALA A 219 5.90 23.65 1.12
CA ALA A 219 5.40 22.30 0.90
C ALA A 219 4.85 22.13 -0.52
N VAL A 220 4.02 23.06 -1.00
CA VAL A 220 3.45 23.04 -2.35
C VAL A 220 4.55 23.18 -3.40
N SER A 221 5.52 24.09 -3.19
CA SER A 221 6.66 24.25 -4.10
C SER A 221 7.46 22.95 -4.24
N TYR A 222 7.68 22.24 -3.13
CA TYR A 222 8.38 20.96 -3.15
C TYR A 222 7.63 19.90 -3.94
N THR A 223 6.33 19.76 -3.71
CA THR A 223 5.51 18.76 -4.42
C THR A 223 5.43 19.03 -5.93
N HIS A 224 5.39 20.30 -6.36
CA HIS A 224 5.34 20.69 -7.77
C HIS A 224 6.69 20.58 -8.50
N LEU A 225 7.79 20.68 -7.79
CA LEU A 225 9.13 20.57 -8.38
C LEU A 225 9.63 19.13 -8.50
N ARG A 226 8.97 18.18 -7.85
CA ARG A 226 9.42 16.79 -7.76
C ARG A 226 8.35 15.76 -8.16
N ALA A 227 7.18 16.20 -8.58
CA ALA A 227 6.13 15.33 -9.08
C ALA A 227 6.27 15.06 -10.59
#